data_5149940d17e0cfc7a41980fbd1ead937
#
_entry.id   5149940d17e0cfc7a41980fbd1ead937
#
_cell.length_a   1.000
_cell.length_b   1.000
_cell.length_c   1.000
_cell.angle_alpha   90.00
_cell.angle_beta   90.00
_cell.angle_gamma   90.00
#
_symmetry.space_group_name_H-M   'P 1'
#
loop_
_entity.id
_entity.type
_entity.pdbx_description
1 polymer ?
#
loop_
_entity_poly.entity_id
_entity_poly.type
_entity_poly.pdbx_seq_one_letter_code
_entity_poly.pdbx_strand_id
1 'polypeptide(L)' 'MAKRPVQKIDFSPYGAAIKTARTGQKESRNKVGNEMYLSPRYLANIENNGQHPSLQIFFELMLRYNISVDQFL' A
#
# COMPACT_ATOMS: atom_id res chain seq x y z
N MET A 1 -32.22 -11.31 -5.57
CA MET A 1 -31.17 -10.66 -6.36
C MET A 1 -29.93 -11.54 -6.37
N ALA A 2 -29.42 -11.86 -7.52
CA ALA A 2 -28.22 -12.69 -7.64
C ALA A 2 -27.00 -11.88 -7.19
N LYS A 3 -26.17 -12.49 -6.39
CA LYS A 3 -24.90 -11.86 -5.98
C LYS A 3 -23.87 -12.08 -7.07
N ARG A 4 -23.15 -11.02 -7.43
CA ARG A 4 -22.04 -11.12 -8.36
C ARG A 4 -20.88 -11.84 -7.67
N PRO A 5 -20.27 -12.84 -8.33
CA PRO A 5 -19.04 -13.43 -7.78
C PRO A 5 -17.96 -12.35 -7.72
N VAL A 6 -17.28 -12.26 -6.59
CA VAL A 6 -16.21 -11.28 -6.39
C VAL A 6 -14.90 -12.03 -6.22
N GLN A 7 -13.95 -11.76 -7.10
CA GLN A 7 -12.61 -12.30 -6.96
C GLN A 7 -11.93 -11.59 -5.80
N LYS A 8 -11.42 -12.37 -4.85
CA LYS A 8 -10.67 -11.83 -3.73
C LYS A 8 -9.25 -11.58 -4.17
N ILE A 9 -8.85 -10.31 -4.16
CA ILE A 9 -7.50 -9.92 -4.55
C ILE A 9 -6.65 -9.78 -3.30
N ASP A 10 -5.51 -10.46 -3.28
CA ASP A 10 -4.56 -10.37 -2.19
C ASP A 10 -3.73 -9.11 -2.34
N PHE A 11 -3.83 -8.19 -1.36
CA PHE A 11 -3.09 -6.94 -1.36
C PHE A 11 -1.67 -7.10 -0.83
N SER A 12 -1.34 -8.22 -0.18
CA SER A 12 -0.04 -8.42 0.48
C SER A 12 1.17 -8.13 -0.39
N PRO A 13 1.21 -8.52 -1.69
CA PRO A 13 2.37 -8.20 -2.53
C PRO A 13 2.60 -6.70 -2.69
N TYR A 14 1.53 -5.91 -2.76
CA TYR A 14 1.65 -4.45 -2.86
C TYR A 14 2.20 -3.86 -1.57
N GLY A 15 1.72 -4.33 -0.42
CA GLY A 15 2.23 -3.89 0.88
C GLY A 15 3.71 -4.22 1.05
N ALA A 16 4.11 -5.41 0.65
CA ALA A 16 5.52 -5.84 0.70
C ALA A 16 6.38 -4.98 -0.21
N ALA A 17 5.90 -4.65 -1.42
CA ALA A 17 6.62 -3.80 -2.36
C ALA A 17 6.79 -2.38 -1.82
N ILE A 18 5.75 -1.85 -1.18
CA ILE A 18 5.81 -0.52 -0.54
C ILE A 18 6.87 -0.53 0.56
N LYS A 19 6.86 -1.54 1.42
CA LYS A 19 7.83 -1.66 2.50
C LYS A 19 9.26 -1.76 1.96
N THR A 20 9.48 -2.57 0.96
CA THR A 20 10.80 -2.74 0.33
C THR A 20 11.29 -1.42 -0.26
N ALA A 21 10.44 -0.72 -0.99
CA ALA A 21 10.81 0.56 -1.60
C ALA A 21 11.09 1.61 -0.54
N ARG A 22 10.24 1.69 0.50
CA ARG A 22 10.41 2.65 1.59
C ARG A 22 11.72 2.43 2.34
N THR A 23 11.99 1.19 2.73
CA THR A 23 13.24 0.87 3.45
C THR A 23 14.45 1.03 2.57
N GLY A 24 14.34 0.74 1.28
CA GLY A 24 15.41 0.97 0.32
C GLY A 24 15.78 2.43 0.18
N GLN A 25 14.82 3.34 0.36
CA GLN A 25 15.05 4.78 0.35
C GLN A 25 15.39 5.31 1.75
N LYS A 26 15.48 4.44 2.75
CA LYS A 26 15.80 4.79 4.13
C LYS A 26 14.80 5.77 4.74
N GLU A 27 13.53 5.62 4.37
CA GLU A 27 12.45 6.45 4.90
C GLU A 27 11.78 5.75 6.07
N SER A 28 11.62 6.45 7.19
CA SER A 28 10.84 5.93 8.32
C SER A 28 9.35 6.05 8.02
N ARG A 29 8.54 5.23 8.72
CA ARG A 29 7.08 5.37 8.63
C ARG A 29 6.61 6.73 9.15
N ASN A 30 7.30 7.28 10.15
CA ASN A 30 6.98 8.62 10.66
C ASN A 30 7.18 9.69 9.57
N LYS A 31 8.28 9.60 8.85
CA LYS A 31 8.56 10.54 7.75
C LYS A 31 7.48 10.45 6.67
N VAL A 32 7.21 9.26 6.19
CA VAL A 32 6.21 9.05 5.13
C VAL A 32 4.82 9.45 5.61
N GLY A 33 4.47 9.09 6.84
CA GLY A 33 3.19 9.45 7.43
C GLY A 33 3.02 10.96 7.52
N ASN A 34 4.06 11.68 7.92
CA ASN A 34 4.01 13.14 8.00
C ASN A 34 3.82 13.77 6.61
N GLU A 35 4.51 13.24 5.60
CA GLU A 35 4.43 13.78 4.24
C GLU A 35 3.10 13.48 3.56
N MET A 36 2.50 12.34 3.87
CA MET A 36 1.25 11.90 3.24
C MET A 36 0.02 12.08 4.14
N TYR A 37 0.20 12.66 5.33
CA TYR A 37 -0.89 12.81 6.31
C TYR A 37 -1.51 11.47 6.70
N LEU A 38 -0.66 10.46 6.91
CA LEU A 38 -1.06 9.12 7.35
C LEU A 38 -0.45 8.82 8.71
N SER A 39 -1.14 8.03 9.53
CA SER A 39 -0.52 7.54 10.75
C SER A 39 0.51 6.47 10.42
N PRO A 40 1.61 6.39 11.18
CA PRO A 40 2.59 5.31 10.99
C PRO A 40 1.97 3.92 11.17
N ARG A 41 0.98 3.80 12.05
CA ARG A 41 0.27 2.53 12.28
C ARG A 41 -0.54 2.11 11.06
N TYR A 42 -1.21 3.04 10.40
CA TYR A 42 -1.96 2.77 9.18
C TYR A 42 -1.01 2.24 8.10
N LEU A 43 0.12 2.92 7.93
CA LEU A 43 1.13 2.49 6.96
C LEU A 43 1.70 1.10 7.31
N ALA A 44 1.94 0.84 8.59
CA ALA A 44 2.42 -0.48 9.04
C ALA A 44 1.40 -1.58 8.71
N ASN A 45 0.12 -1.31 8.90
CA ASN A 45 -0.95 -2.26 8.58
C ASN A 45 -1.03 -2.54 7.07
N ILE A 46 -0.84 -1.53 6.25
CA ILE A 46 -0.77 -1.69 4.79
C ILE A 46 0.42 -2.59 4.42
N GLU A 47 1.57 -2.34 5.02
CA GLU A 47 2.82 -3.04 4.68
C GLU A 47 2.86 -4.47 5.20
N ASN A 48 2.35 -4.71 6.40
CA ASN A 48 2.56 -5.99 7.09
C ASN A 48 1.32 -6.86 7.22
N ASN A 49 0.13 -6.25 7.22
CA ASN A 49 -1.10 -6.95 7.56
C ASN A 49 -2.09 -7.05 6.41
N GLY A 50 -1.68 -6.63 5.22
CA GLY A 50 -2.54 -6.70 4.04
C GLY A 50 -3.75 -5.78 4.09
N GLN A 51 -3.73 -4.75 4.94
CA GLN A 51 -4.84 -3.80 5.00
C GLN A 51 -4.93 -3.02 3.68
N HIS A 52 -6.13 -2.97 3.12
CA HIS A 52 -6.36 -2.23 1.89
C HIS A 52 -6.42 -0.73 2.19
N PRO A 53 -5.57 0.10 1.58
CA PRO A 53 -5.71 1.53 1.70
C PRO A 53 -6.91 2.03 0.89
N SER A 54 -7.29 3.30 1.11
CA SER A 54 -8.24 3.93 0.20
C SER A 54 -7.63 4.01 -1.20
N LEU A 55 -8.48 4.15 -2.21
CA LEU A 55 -8.00 4.23 -3.60
C LEU A 55 -7.04 5.40 -3.80
N GLN A 56 -7.35 6.55 -3.22
CA GLN A 56 -6.49 7.74 -3.30
C GLN A 56 -5.11 7.44 -2.72
N ILE A 57 -5.07 6.89 -1.51
CA ILE A 57 -3.81 6.57 -0.83
C ILE A 57 -3.05 5.50 -1.59
N PHE A 58 -3.75 4.50 -2.13
CA PHE A 58 -3.12 3.45 -2.93
C PHE A 58 -2.37 4.04 -4.12
N PHE A 59 -3.01 4.90 -4.89
CA PHE A 59 -2.37 5.51 -6.04
C PHE A 59 -1.22 6.43 -5.64
N GLU A 60 -1.36 7.18 -4.55
CA GLU A 60 -0.27 8.03 -4.05
C GLU A 60 0.96 7.20 -3.67
N LEU A 61 0.76 6.04 -3.04
CA LEU A 61 1.87 5.15 -2.69
C LEU A 61 2.52 4.55 -3.93
N MET A 62 1.71 4.15 -4.91
CA MET A 62 2.23 3.61 -6.17
C MET A 62 3.08 4.63 -6.90
N LEU A 63 2.61 5.88 -6.97
CA LEU A 63 3.35 6.97 -7.61
C LEU A 63 4.62 7.32 -6.84
N ARG A 64 4.52 7.38 -5.51
CA ARG A 64 5.68 7.75 -4.67
C ARG A 64 6.83 6.77 -4.86
N TYR A 65 6.55 5.49 -4.97
CA TYR A 65 7.58 4.45 -5.05
C TYR A 65 7.75 3.86 -6.44
N ASN A 66 7.08 4.45 -7.43
CA ASN A 66 7.15 4.00 -8.82
C ASN A 66 6.84 2.50 -8.97
N ILE A 67 5.81 2.06 -8.28
CA ILE A 67 5.35 0.68 -8.35
C ILE A 67 4.23 0.57 -9.37
N SER A 68 4.35 -0.37 -10.31
CA SER A 68 3.29 -0.62 -11.28
C SER A 68 2.21 -1.50 -10.68
N VAL A 69 0.95 -1.08 -10.82
CA VAL A 69 -0.20 -1.87 -10.33
C VAL A 69 -0.24 -3.23 -11.03
N ASP A 70 0.14 -3.30 -12.30
CA ASP A 70 0.12 -4.54 -13.08
C ASP A 70 1.12 -5.56 -12.58
N GLN A 71 2.11 -5.14 -11.82
CA GLN A 71 3.23 -5.99 -11.41
C GLN A 71 2.76 -7.23 -10.62
N PHE A 72 1.64 -7.11 -9.91
CA PHE A 72 1.15 -8.17 -9.03
C PHE A 72 -0.26 -8.65 -9.39
N LEU A 73 -0.76 -8.29 -10.54
CA LEU A 73 -2.06 -8.75 -11.01
C LEU A 73 -1.98 -10.02 -11.85
#